data_d14371fcd0342928c023ebfc295391e9
#
_entry.id   d14371fcd0342928c023ebfc295391e9
#
_cell.length_a   1.000
_cell.length_b   1.000
_cell.length_c   1.000
_cell.angle_alpha   90.00
_cell.angle_beta   90.00
_cell.angle_gamma   90.00
#
_symmetry.space_group_name_H-M   'P 1'
#
loop_
_entity.id
_entity.type
_entity.pdbx_description
1 polymer ?
#
loop_
_entity_poly.entity_id
_entity_poly.type
_entity_poly.pdbx_seq_one_letter_code
_entity_poly.pdbx_strand_id
1 'polypeptide(L)'
;MSAGATILARGALVGAALVAAGCGAGPAVVARDGAGHEVASAALPASGEFALTYRHSVYKTAAEERFRATDGGFVLDSIASRDGRVLDYYELDGARTREGALWVLRPDRPARFETMPLAATRRGQRTLVAGTRHVPLYGGPVHLKLVVEQ
;
A
#
# COMPACT_ATOMS: atom_id res chain seq x y z
N MET A 1 -3.59 14.81 -81.38
CA MET A 1 -2.24 14.51 -80.97
C MET A 1 -2.05 15.10 -79.58
N SER A 2 -2.31 14.39 -78.58
CA SER A 2 -1.90 14.82 -77.21
C SER A 2 -1.97 13.62 -76.30
N ALA A 3 -0.82 13.20 -75.81
CA ALA A 3 -0.70 12.07 -74.92
C ALA A 3 -1.04 12.50 -73.50
N GLY A 4 -2.08 11.90 -72.94
CA GLY A 4 -2.43 12.05 -71.53
C GLY A 4 -1.65 11.04 -70.68
N ALA A 5 -0.78 11.50 -69.83
CA ALA A 5 -0.06 10.69 -68.86
C ALA A 5 -0.93 10.47 -67.61
N THR A 6 -1.27 9.22 -67.34
CA THR A 6 -2.00 8.81 -66.13
C THR A 6 -1.01 8.60 -65.00
N ILE A 7 -1.08 9.43 -63.95
CA ILE A 7 -0.27 9.30 -62.76
C ILE A 7 -1.01 8.38 -61.78
N LEU A 8 -0.44 7.19 -61.54
CA LEU A 8 -0.86 6.26 -60.51
C LEU A 8 -0.34 6.72 -59.15
N ALA A 9 -1.23 7.24 -58.29
CA ALA A 9 -0.90 7.55 -56.90
C ALA A 9 -0.89 6.22 -56.08
N ARG A 10 0.30 5.83 -55.63
CA ARG A 10 0.49 4.77 -54.64
C ARG A 10 0.16 5.32 -53.27
N GLY A 11 -1.02 4.94 -52.74
CA GLY A 11 -1.39 5.16 -51.37
C GLY A 11 -0.56 4.27 -50.44
N ALA A 12 0.32 4.85 -49.63
CA ALA A 12 1.01 4.18 -48.55
C ALA A 12 0.04 4.06 -47.36
N LEU A 13 -0.41 2.86 -47.06
CA LEU A 13 -1.09 2.54 -45.81
C LEU A 13 -0.04 2.56 -44.69
N VAL A 14 -0.02 3.64 -43.89
CA VAL A 14 0.69 3.68 -42.61
C VAL A 14 -0.15 2.91 -41.60
N GLY A 15 0.23 1.68 -41.36
CA GLY A 15 -0.33 0.88 -40.28
C GLY A 15 0.12 1.47 -38.93
N ALA A 16 -0.80 2.13 -38.23
CA ALA A 16 -0.58 2.50 -36.85
C ALA A 16 -0.61 1.22 -36.00
N ALA A 17 0.57 0.74 -35.60
CA ALA A 17 0.68 -0.29 -34.58
C ALA A 17 0.23 0.34 -33.24
N LEU A 18 -0.96 0.01 -32.79
CA LEU A 18 -1.36 0.21 -31.41
C LEU A 18 -0.46 -0.67 -30.54
N VAL A 19 0.55 -0.08 -29.94
CA VAL A 19 1.26 -0.67 -28.82
C VAL A 19 0.25 -0.62 -27.65
N ALA A 20 -0.46 -1.72 -27.42
CA ALA A 20 -1.18 -1.92 -26.17
C ALA A 20 -0.10 -1.96 -25.06
N ALA A 21 0.10 -0.82 -24.41
CA ALA A 21 0.82 -0.79 -23.14
C ALA A 21 0.01 -1.66 -22.19
N GLY A 22 0.46 -2.89 -21.98
CA GLY A 22 -0.04 -3.74 -20.94
C GLY A 22 0.26 -3.02 -19.62
N CYS A 23 -0.75 -2.37 -19.05
CA CYS A 23 -0.74 -1.96 -17.64
C CYS A 23 -0.73 -3.27 -16.83
N GLY A 24 0.43 -3.87 -16.66
CA GLY A 24 0.66 -4.78 -15.56
C GLY A 24 0.39 -3.98 -14.29
N ALA A 25 -0.66 -4.34 -13.56
CA ALA A 25 -0.90 -3.76 -12.25
C ALA A 25 0.37 -4.06 -11.43
N GLY A 26 1.10 -3.01 -11.02
CA GLY A 26 2.25 -3.17 -10.14
C GLY A 26 1.82 -3.72 -8.79
N PRO A 27 2.77 -4.01 -7.89
CA PRO A 27 2.46 -4.59 -6.59
C PRO A 27 1.47 -3.71 -5.81
N ALA A 28 0.56 -4.34 -5.10
CA ALA A 28 -0.48 -3.68 -4.32
C ALA A 28 -0.58 -4.31 -2.93
N VAL A 29 -0.93 -3.50 -1.94
CA VAL A 29 -1.37 -4.01 -0.65
C VAL A 29 -2.89 -4.15 -0.68
N VAL A 30 -3.38 -5.32 -0.27
CA VAL A 30 -4.77 -5.72 -0.36
C VAL A 30 -5.28 -6.16 1.00
N ALA A 31 -6.45 -5.66 1.40
CA ALA A 31 -7.18 -6.13 2.57
C ALA A 31 -8.31 -7.07 2.12
N ARG A 32 -8.36 -8.29 2.69
CA ARG A 32 -9.35 -9.30 2.39
C ARG A 32 -10.17 -9.65 3.62
N ASP A 33 -11.44 -9.96 3.44
CA ASP A 33 -12.33 -10.46 4.51
C ASP A 33 -12.07 -11.93 4.84
N GLY A 34 -12.83 -12.48 5.78
CA GLY A 34 -12.73 -13.88 6.21
C GLY A 34 -13.08 -14.90 5.12
N ALA A 35 -13.81 -14.50 4.08
CA ALA A 35 -14.12 -15.32 2.90
C ALA A 35 -13.09 -15.17 1.78
N GLY A 36 -12.10 -14.28 1.95
CA GLY A 36 -11.05 -14.02 0.97
C GLY A 36 -11.41 -12.96 -0.08
N HIS A 37 -12.57 -12.30 0.03
CA HIS A 37 -12.93 -11.22 -0.88
C HIS A 37 -12.11 -9.97 -0.59
N GLU A 38 -11.67 -9.30 -1.65
CA GLU A 38 -11.03 -7.98 -1.53
C GLU A 38 -12.04 -6.95 -1.03
N VAL A 39 -11.70 -6.26 0.05
CA VAL A 39 -12.51 -5.18 0.61
C VAL A 39 -11.86 -3.81 0.41
N ALA A 40 -10.56 -3.78 0.23
CA ALA A 40 -9.79 -2.57 -0.06
C ALA A 40 -8.45 -2.93 -0.67
N SER A 41 -7.93 -2.04 -1.53
CA SER A 41 -6.56 -2.16 -2.05
C SER A 41 -5.94 -0.80 -2.35
N ALA A 42 -4.61 -0.76 -2.35
CA ALA A 42 -3.84 0.38 -2.77
C ALA A 42 -2.56 -0.08 -3.50
N ALA A 43 -2.31 0.49 -4.67
CA ALA A 43 -1.06 0.28 -5.38
C ALA A 43 0.12 0.78 -4.54
N LEU A 44 1.18 -0.01 -4.46
CA LEU A 44 2.38 0.36 -3.74
C LEU A 44 3.21 1.35 -4.56
N PRO A 45 3.85 2.34 -3.91
CA PRO A 45 4.87 3.17 -4.55
C PRO A 45 6.09 2.31 -4.90
N ALA A 46 6.97 2.82 -5.74
CA ALA A 46 8.21 2.12 -6.14
C ALA A 46 9.11 1.74 -4.95
N SER A 47 9.03 2.46 -3.84
CA SER A 47 9.74 2.12 -2.59
C SER A 47 9.17 0.88 -1.90
N GLY A 48 7.97 0.43 -2.27
CA GLY A 48 7.26 -0.67 -1.61
C GLY A 48 6.73 -0.31 -0.21
N GLU A 49 6.78 0.96 0.19
CA GLU A 49 6.37 1.40 1.53
C GLU A 49 4.87 1.63 1.60
N PHE A 50 4.29 1.22 2.73
CA PHE A 50 2.91 1.53 3.10
C PHE A 50 2.78 1.60 4.62
N ALA A 51 1.66 2.10 5.11
CA ALA A 51 1.40 2.22 6.54
C ALA A 51 -0.05 1.86 6.90
N LEU A 52 -0.25 1.48 8.14
CA LEU A 52 -1.55 1.45 8.80
C LEU A 52 -1.57 2.53 9.86
N THR A 53 -2.41 3.53 9.67
CA THR A 53 -2.71 4.50 10.73
C THR A 53 -3.93 4.04 11.52
N TYR A 54 -3.96 4.32 12.81
CA TYR A 54 -5.09 3.97 13.66
C TYR A 54 -5.14 4.82 14.93
N ARG A 55 -6.25 4.77 15.64
CA ARG A 55 -6.38 5.37 16.96
C ARG A 55 -6.11 4.32 18.03
N HIS A 56 -5.08 4.53 18.84
CA HIS A 56 -4.71 3.63 19.92
C HIS A 56 -5.81 3.56 20.98
N SER A 57 -6.24 2.34 21.34
CA SER A 57 -7.41 2.12 22.18
C SER A 57 -7.25 2.61 23.62
N VAL A 58 -6.03 2.51 24.17
CA VAL A 58 -5.71 2.92 25.56
C VAL A 58 -5.42 4.41 25.62
N TYR A 59 -4.43 4.89 24.86
CA TYR A 59 -3.96 6.28 24.95
C TYR A 59 -4.77 7.27 24.12
N LYS A 60 -5.73 6.80 23.31
CA LYS A 60 -6.65 7.63 22.49
C LYS A 60 -5.93 8.58 21.53
N THR A 61 -4.71 8.28 21.16
CA THR A 61 -3.87 9.05 20.24
C THR A 61 -3.68 8.32 18.92
N ALA A 62 -3.28 9.05 17.90
CA ALA A 62 -2.94 8.46 16.60
C ALA A 62 -1.62 7.68 16.70
N ALA A 63 -1.59 6.54 16.05
CA ALA A 63 -0.41 5.72 15.87
C ALA A 63 -0.32 5.24 14.41
N GLU A 64 0.88 4.89 14.00
CA GLU A 64 1.19 4.48 12.64
C GLU A 64 2.16 3.30 12.69
N GLU A 65 1.79 2.21 12.04
CA GLU A 65 2.65 1.07 11.76
C GLU A 65 3.13 1.19 10.31
N ARG A 66 4.43 1.32 10.09
CA ARG A 66 5.05 1.47 8.77
C ARG A 66 5.63 0.16 8.31
N PHE A 67 5.34 -0.19 7.09
CA PHE A 67 5.75 -1.46 6.49
C PHE A 67 6.48 -1.23 5.18
N ARG A 68 7.24 -2.25 4.77
CA ARG A 68 7.88 -2.32 3.46
C ARG A 68 7.63 -3.69 2.86
N ALA A 69 7.19 -3.71 1.60
CA ALA A 69 7.02 -4.92 0.82
C ALA A 69 8.38 -5.61 0.59
N THR A 70 8.35 -6.94 0.59
CA THR A 70 9.49 -7.82 0.32
C THR A 70 9.02 -8.95 -0.59
N ASP A 71 9.94 -9.75 -1.09
CA ASP A 71 9.58 -10.97 -1.82
C ASP A 71 8.76 -11.89 -0.90
N GLY A 72 7.53 -12.18 -1.32
CA GLY A 72 6.61 -13.07 -0.60
C GLY A 72 5.91 -12.46 0.61
N GLY A 73 5.89 -11.11 0.76
CA GLY A 73 5.16 -10.47 1.85
C GLY A 73 5.65 -9.08 2.20
N PHE A 74 5.73 -8.76 3.49
CA PHE A 74 6.16 -7.44 3.98
C PHE A 74 6.75 -7.52 5.40
N VAL A 75 7.45 -6.48 5.80
CA VAL A 75 8.08 -6.36 7.12
C VAL A 75 7.61 -5.10 7.83
N LEU A 76 7.46 -5.16 9.16
CA LEU A 76 7.26 -3.98 10.00
C LEU A 76 8.58 -3.23 10.12
N ASP A 77 8.65 -2.06 9.49
CA ASP A 77 9.85 -1.22 9.47
C ASP A 77 9.95 -0.34 10.73
N SER A 78 8.85 0.30 11.10
CA SER A 78 8.80 1.15 12.28
C SER A 78 7.38 1.39 12.78
N ILE A 79 7.30 1.87 14.02
CA ILE A 79 6.06 2.31 14.66
C ILE A 79 6.25 3.76 15.09
N ALA A 80 5.28 4.61 14.82
CA ALA A 80 5.35 6.03 15.12
C ALA A 80 4.09 6.53 15.87
N SER A 81 4.28 7.43 16.83
CA SER A 81 3.18 8.13 17.52
C SER A 81 3.69 9.42 18.15
N ARG A 82 2.79 10.37 18.38
CA ARG A 82 3.10 11.57 19.19
C ARG A 82 3.26 11.23 20.67
N ASP A 83 2.66 10.15 21.13
CA ASP A 83 2.76 9.66 22.52
C ASP A 83 3.71 8.46 22.56
N GLY A 84 4.86 8.64 23.21
CA GLY A 84 5.88 7.59 23.35
C GLY A 84 5.41 6.32 24.07
N ARG A 85 4.38 6.44 24.92
CA ARG A 85 3.78 5.28 25.61
C ARG A 85 3.14 4.28 24.65
N VAL A 86 2.72 4.72 23.47
CA VAL A 86 2.24 3.81 22.41
C VAL A 86 3.34 2.84 21.99
N LEU A 87 4.59 3.31 21.90
CA LEU A 87 5.72 2.47 21.54
C LEU A 87 6.03 1.43 22.62
N ASP A 88 5.88 1.81 23.89
CA ASP A 88 6.06 0.87 25.02
C ASP A 88 5.05 -0.26 24.99
N TYR A 89 3.83 0.01 24.50
CA TYR A 89 2.75 -0.97 24.40
C TYR A 89 3.06 -2.13 23.44
N TYR A 90 3.95 -1.93 22.47
CA TYR A 90 4.35 -2.99 21.52
C TYR A 90 5.34 -3.98 22.11
N GLU A 91 5.99 -3.66 23.24
CA GLU A 91 6.96 -4.54 23.91
C GLU A 91 8.07 -5.03 22.96
N LEU A 92 8.51 -4.16 22.04
CA LEU A 92 9.57 -4.45 21.07
C LEU A 92 10.87 -3.74 21.46
N ASP A 93 11.97 -4.49 21.44
CA ASP A 93 13.31 -3.93 21.50
C ASP A 93 13.65 -3.22 20.18
N GLY A 94 14.34 -2.09 20.27
CA GLY A 94 14.74 -1.34 19.09
C GLY A 94 15.16 0.08 19.35
N ALA A 95 15.67 0.72 18.31
CA ALA A 95 16.09 2.12 18.35
C ALA A 95 14.89 3.06 18.40
N ARG A 96 14.89 3.98 19.37
CA ARG A 96 13.89 5.04 19.49
C ARG A 96 14.49 6.37 19.07
N THR A 97 13.83 7.08 18.18
CA THR A 97 14.24 8.38 17.65
C THR A 97 13.07 9.35 17.62
N ARG A 98 13.39 10.62 17.37
CA ARG A 98 12.38 11.67 17.13
C ARG A 98 12.41 12.04 15.66
N GLU A 99 11.23 12.02 15.03
CA GLU A 99 10.99 12.55 13.68
C GLU A 99 9.95 13.68 13.80
N GLY A 100 10.44 14.91 13.93
CA GLY A 100 9.56 16.06 14.23
C GLY A 100 8.80 15.87 15.54
N ALA A 101 7.47 15.85 15.47
CA ALA A 101 6.60 15.65 16.64
C ALA A 101 6.38 14.17 17.00
N LEU A 102 6.89 13.24 16.20
CA LEU A 102 6.67 11.81 16.39
C LEU A 102 7.84 11.15 17.15
N TRP A 103 7.51 10.27 18.07
CA TRP A 103 8.40 9.22 18.53
C TRP A 103 8.32 8.06 17.54
N VAL A 104 9.48 7.51 17.17
CA VAL A 104 9.58 6.40 16.22
C VAL A 104 10.41 5.29 16.83
N LEU A 105 9.87 4.08 16.83
CA LEU A 105 10.56 2.85 17.22
C LEU A 105 10.87 2.04 15.96
N ARG A 106 12.15 1.72 15.74
CA ARG A 106 12.59 0.75 14.74
C ARG A 106 13.00 -0.53 15.43
N PRO A 107 12.24 -1.63 15.25
CA PRO A 107 12.55 -2.90 15.91
C PRO A 107 13.92 -3.44 15.48
N ASP A 108 14.71 -3.96 16.45
CA ASP A 108 15.96 -4.66 16.16
C ASP A 108 15.74 -5.94 15.33
N ARG A 109 14.56 -6.54 15.50
CA ARG A 109 14.11 -7.71 14.76
C ARG A 109 12.76 -7.41 14.11
N PRO A 110 12.75 -6.94 12.85
CA PRO A 110 11.52 -6.64 12.15
C PRO A 110 10.63 -7.88 12.01
N ALA A 111 9.36 -7.75 12.41
CA ALA A 111 8.37 -8.80 12.18
C ALA A 111 8.09 -8.92 10.69
N ARG A 112 8.03 -10.16 10.18
CA ARG A 112 7.75 -10.50 8.79
C ARG A 112 6.36 -11.12 8.68
N PHE A 113 5.66 -10.78 7.61
CA PHE A 113 4.31 -11.25 7.34
C PHE A 113 4.18 -11.66 5.87
N GLU A 114 3.67 -12.85 5.62
CA GLU A 114 3.06 -13.20 4.33
C GLU A 114 1.63 -12.68 4.29
N THR A 115 0.92 -12.88 5.40
CA THR A 115 -0.39 -12.29 5.67
C THR A 115 -0.43 -11.78 7.11
N MET A 116 -1.09 -10.66 7.33
CA MET A 116 -1.26 -10.09 8.67
C MET A 116 -2.74 -9.96 9.01
N PRO A 117 -3.23 -10.67 10.06
CA PRO A 117 -4.59 -10.46 10.54
C PRO A 117 -4.68 -9.10 11.22
N LEU A 118 -5.79 -8.39 11.00
CA LEU A 118 -6.06 -7.12 11.66
C LEU A 118 -7.54 -6.94 12.00
N ALA A 119 -7.80 -6.16 13.04
CA ALA A 119 -9.14 -5.75 13.43
C ALA A 119 -9.41 -4.31 12.93
N ALA A 120 -10.38 -4.17 12.05
CA ALA A 120 -10.77 -2.89 11.43
C ALA A 120 -12.04 -2.32 12.09
N THR A 121 -11.96 -2.04 13.39
CA THR A 121 -13.10 -1.51 14.15
C THR A 121 -13.35 -0.03 13.85
N ARG A 122 -14.60 0.43 13.96
CA ARG A 122 -14.94 1.86 13.85
C ARG A 122 -14.21 2.71 14.89
N ARG A 123 -13.99 2.18 16.10
CA ARG A 123 -13.27 2.88 17.17
C ARG A 123 -11.79 3.04 16.88
N GLY A 124 -11.17 2.02 16.28
CA GLY A 124 -9.75 2.03 15.93
C GLY A 124 -9.44 2.85 14.69
N GLN A 125 -10.41 3.10 13.82
CA GLN A 125 -10.27 3.92 12.61
C GLN A 125 -9.06 3.54 11.75
N ARG A 126 -8.80 2.24 11.58
CA ARG A 126 -7.67 1.80 10.76
C ARG A 126 -7.80 2.29 9.33
N THR A 127 -6.73 2.89 8.83
CA THR A 127 -6.64 3.41 7.47
C THR A 127 -5.34 2.91 6.84
N LEU A 128 -5.46 2.31 5.66
CA LEU A 128 -4.33 1.93 4.84
C LEU A 128 -3.82 3.15 4.09
N VAL A 129 -2.51 3.39 4.16
CA VAL A 129 -1.84 4.50 3.48
C VAL A 129 -0.75 3.94 2.58
N ALA A 130 -0.82 4.23 1.28
CA ALA A 130 0.21 3.87 0.30
C ALA A 130 0.42 5.05 -0.66
N GLY A 131 1.61 5.63 -0.67
CA GLY A 131 1.88 6.89 -1.36
C GLY A 131 0.93 7.99 -0.90
N THR A 132 0.15 8.53 -1.81
CA THR A 132 -0.87 9.57 -1.53
C THR A 132 -2.27 9.00 -1.27
N ARG A 133 -2.45 7.70 -1.35
CA ARG A 133 -3.74 7.05 -1.15
C ARG A 133 -3.97 6.76 0.33
N HIS A 134 -5.17 7.12 0.79
CA HIS A 134 -5.67 6.82 2.13
C HIS A 134 -6.98 6.04 1.97
N VAL A 135 -7.01 4.79 2.42
CA VAL A 135 -8.16 3.90 2.27
C VAL A 135 -8.64 3.47 3.65
N PRO A 136 -9.77 4.01 4.14
CA PRO A 136 -10.36 3.57 5.39
C PRO A 136 -10.74 2.10 5.33
N LEU A 137 -10.34 1.31 6.34
CA LEU A 137 -10.66 -0.12 6.46
C LEU A 137 -11.84 -0.38 7.38
N TYR A 138 -12.29 0.63 8.12
CA TYR A 138 -13.40 0.53 9.07
C TYR A 138 -14.74 0.83 8.40
N GLY A 139 -15.83 0.31 9.00
CA GLY A 139 -17.20 0.48 8.46
C GLY A 139 -17.68 -0.71 7.64
N GLY A 140 -16.83 -1.69 7.39
CA GLY A 140 -17.12 -2.98 6.78
C GLY A 140 -16.82 -4.16 7.72
N PRO A 141 -16.33 -5.28 7.19
CA PRO A 141 -15.91 -6.43 7.99
C PRO A 141 -14.84 -6.04 9.01
N VAL A 142 -15.00 -6.52 10.26
CA VAL A 142 -14.06 -6.18 11.35
C VAL A 142 -12.77 -6.98 11.25
N HIS A 143 -12.86 -8.25 10.89
CA HIS A 143 -11.70 -9.13 10.78
C HIS A 143 -11.22 -9.17 9.32
N LEU A 144 -10.03 -8.66 9.10
CA LEU A 144 -9.41 -8.59 7.79
C LEU A 144 -8.05 -9.31 7.80
N LYS A 145 -7.56 -9.65 6.61
CA LYS A 145 -6.18 -10.08 6.36
C LYS A 145 -5.55 -9.11 5.39
N LEU A 146 -4.37 -8.61 5.73
CA LEU A 146 -3.56 -7.78 4.85
C LEU A 146 -2.53 -8.66 4.14
N VAL A 147 -2.41 -8.48 2.82
CA VAL A 147 -1.43 -9.17 1.97
C VAL A 147 -0.80 -8.20 0.99
N VAL A 148 0.39 -8.50 0.50
CA VAL A 148 1.01 -7.81 -0.64
C VAL A 148 0.94 -8.75 -1.84
N GLU A 149 0.32 -8.28 -2.91
CA GLU A 149 0.19 -8.99 -4.20
C GLU A 149 1.12 -8.35 -5.23
N GLN A 150 1.76 -9.18 -6.06
CA GLN A 150 2.70 -8.78 -7.11
C GLN A 150 1.99 -8.63 -8.46
#